data_65344b63f1ad823e51c71c9809dcf683
#
_entry.id   65344b63f1ad823e51c71c9809dcf683
#
_cell.length_a   1.000
_cell.length_b   1.000
_cell.length_c   1.000
_cell.angle_alpha   90.00
_cell.angle_beta   90.00
_cell.angle_gamma   90.00
#
_symmetry.space_group_name_H-M   'P 1'
#
loop_
_entity.id
_entity.type
_entity.pdbx_description
1 polymer ?
#
loop_
_entity_poly.entity_id
_entity_poly.type
_entity_poly.pdbx_seq_one_letter_code
_entity_poly.pdbx_strand_id
1 'polypeptide(L)'
;MIATYRFNATLTARPGMGDQLVDLLLTGLDEGSPGASEYCVVYLVSRSASDPDVVHVTEGWTSEEDHHRIFAGEAAQAIVARIGGLLAGESEYTDYVPVRGKADF
;
A
#
# COMPACT_ATOMS: atom_id res chain seq x y z
N MET A 1 14.34 9.78 -7.51
CA MET A 1 14.56 8.35 -7.78
C MET A 1 13.47 7.81 -8.69
N ILE A 2 13.74 6.72 -9.37
CA ILE A 2 12.83 6.13 -10.34
C ILE A 2 12.32 4.81 -9.81
N ALA A 3 11.02 4.55 -9.96
CA ALA A 3 10.45 3.26 -9.65
C ALA A 3 10.82 2.25 -10.75
N THR A 4 11.32 1.08 -10.36
CA THR A 4 11.56 -0.04 -11.26
C THR A 4 10.66 -1.23 -10.95
N TYR A 5 9.95 -1.18 -9.85
CA TYR A 5 8.99 -2.19 -9.41
C TYR A 5 7.72 -1.50 -8.95
N ARG A 6 6.59 -1.99 -9.39
CA ARG A 6 5.27 -1.47 -9.03
C ARG A 6 4.30 -2.60 -8.75
N PHE A 7 3.36 -2.37 -7.84
CA PHE A 7 2.23 -3.28 -7.69
C PHE A 7 0.98 -2.51 -7.28
N ASN A 8 -0.15 -3.14 -7.54
CA ASN A 8 -1.44 -2.74 -6.98
C ASN A 8 -1.91 -3.83 -6.03
N ALA A 9 -2.46 -3.42 -4.90
CA ALA A 9 -3.13 -4.30 -3.97
C ALA A 9 -4.60 -3.90 -3.88
N THR A 10 -5.48 -4.90 -3.85
CA THR A 10 -6.90 -4.71 -3.57
C THR A 10 -7.21 -5.34 -2.23
N LEU A 11 -7.69 -4.54 -1.29
CA LEU A 11 -8.01 -4.96 0.06
C LEU A 11 -9.50 -4.73 0.30
N THR A 12 -10.18 -5.75 0.80
CA THR A 12 -11.59 -5.64 1.16
C THR A 12 -11.70 -5.66 2.67
N ALA A 13 -12.19 -4.56 3.24
CA ALA A 13 -12.42 -4.45 4.67
C ALA A 13 -13.68 -5.26 5.07
N ARG A 14 -13.73 -5.64 6.32
CA ARG A 14 -14.98 -6.14 6.90
C ARG A 14 -16.06 -5.06 6.74
N PRO A 15 -17.34 -5.46 6.63
CA PRO A 15 -18.42 -4.50 6.41
C PRO A 15 -18.38 -3.33 7.38
N GLY A 16 -18.37 -2.11 6.83
CA GLY A 16 -18.34 -0.87 7.61
C GLY A 16 -16.96 -0.45 8.10
N MET A 17 -15.88 -1.19 7.79
CA MET A 17 -14.53 -0.89 8.28
C MET A 17 -13.62 -0.24 7.23
N GLY A 18 -14.17 0.17 6.09
CA GLY A 18 -13.40 0.80 5.02
C GLY A 18 -12.68 2.07 5.47
N ASP A 19 -13.32 2.92 6.27
CA ASP A 19 -12.70 4.15 6.78
C ASP A 19 -11.50 3.83 7.66
N GLN A 20 -11.64 2.85 8.55
CA GLN A 20 -10.55 2.44 9.44
C GLN A 20 -9.38 1.86 8.64
N LEU A 21 -9.68 1.08 7.59
CA LEU A 21 -8.66 0.52 6.72
C LEU A 21 -7.90 1.61 5.97
N VAL A 22 -8.60 2.60 5.42
CA VAL A 22 -7.97 3.75 4.75
C VAL A 22 -7.06 4.49 5.72
N ASP A 23 -7.56 4.82 6.92
CA ASP A 23 -6.78 5.56 7.91
C ASP A 23 -5.51 4.79 8.31
N LEU A 24 -5.62 3.48 8.49
CA LEU A 24 -4.48 2.64 8.83
C LEU A 24 -3.45 2.58 7.70
N LEU A 25 -3.90 2.44 6.45
CA LEU A 25 -3.00 2.45 5.30
C LEU A 25 -2.26 3.78 5.16
N LEU A 26 -2.93 4.90 5.44
CA LEU A 26 -2.32 6.22 5.38
C LEU A 26 -1.23 6.42 6.44
N THR A 27 -1.24 5.66 7.53
CA THR A 27 -0.14 5.69 8.51
C THR A 27 1.17 5.16 7.91
N GLY A 28 1.10 4.45 6.79
CA GLY A 28 2.29 4.04 6.03
C GLY A 28 3.10 5.20 5.48
N LEU A 29 2.54 6.42 5.47
CA LEU A 29 3.24 7.65 5.07
C LEU A 29 3.87 8.40 6.25
N ASP A 30 3.61 7.98 7.47
CA ASP A 30 4.16 8.62 8.67
C ASP A 30 5.67 8.39 8.73
N GLU A 31 6.38 9.32 9.37
CA GLU A 31 7.83 9.23 9.56
C GLU A 31 8.21 7.87 10.16
N GLY A 32 9.17 7.22 9.55
CA GLY A 32 9.62 5.88 9.97
C GLY A 32 8.81 4.73 9.40
N SER A 33 7.72 5.02 8.71
CA SER A 33 6.87 4.01 8.07
C SER A 33 7.32 3.71 6.64
N PRO A 34 6.91 2.55 6.06
CA PRO A 34 7.40 2.11 4.75
C PRO A 34 7.21 3.12 3.62
N GLY A 35 6.03 3.76 3.55
CA GLY A 35 5.72 4.72 2.50
C GLY A 35 6.52 6.02 2.59
N ALA A 36 7.10 6.32 3.75
CA ALA A 36 7.97 7.47 3.95
C ALA A 36 9.44 7.16 3.63
N SER A 37 9.76 5.90 3.29
CA SER A 37 11.11 5.51 2.90
C SER A 37 11.54 6.21 1.62
N GLU A 38 12.81 6.60 1.52
CA GLU A 38 13.38 7.14 0.29
C GLU A 38 13.32 6.16 -0.88
N TYR A 39 13.17 4.86 -0.62
CA TYR A 39 13.05 3.81 -1.63
C TYR A 39 11.62 3.63 -2.12
N CYS A 40 10.64 4.23 -1.45
CA CYS A 40 9.25 4.25 -1.90
C CYS A 40 9.03 5.50 -2.77
N VAL A 41 8.75 5.29 -4.05
CA VAL A 41 8.59 6.37 -5.03
C VAL A 41 7.12 6.77 -5.19
N VAL A 42 6.22 5.80 -5.09
CA VAL A 42 4.77 6.01 -5.17
C VAL A 42 4.11 5.25 -4.05
N TYR A 43 3.20 5.89 -3.35
CA TYR A 43 2.36 5.26 -2.35
C TYR A 43 1.00 5.97 -2.39
N LEU A 44 0.03 5.34 -3.01
CA LEU A 44 -1.29 5.94 -3.22
C LEU A 44 -2.37 5.02 -2.68
N VAL A 45 -3.22 5.56 -1.83
CA VAL A 45 -4.40 4.86 -1.32
C VAL A 45 -5.62 5.42 -2.02
N SER A 46 -6.40 4.54 -2.63
CA SER A 46 -7.64 4.91 -3.32
C SER A 46 -8.78 4.03 -2.83
N ARG A 47 -9.97 4.58 -2.85
CA ARG A 47 -11.18 3.83 -2.49
C ARG A 47 -11.96 3.51 -3.74
N SER A 48 -12.57 2.32 -3.81
CA SER A 48 -13.49 1.99 -4.89
C SER A 48 -14.62 3.02 -4.96
N ALA A 49 -14.97 3.45 -6.17
CA ALA A 49 -16.04 4.41 -6.36
C ALA A 49 -17.42 3.80 -6.06
N SER A 50 -17.54 2.47 -6.05
CA SER A 50 -18.82 1.77 -5.88
C SER A 50 -18.96 1.03 -4.55
N ASP A 51 -17.85 0.82 -3.81
CA ASP A 51 -17.89 0.11 -2.54
C ASP A 51 -16.89 0.73 -1.56
N PRO A 52 -17.37 1.38 -0.47
CA PRO A 52 -16.50 2.07 0.48
C PRO A 52 -15.60 1.13 1.29
N ASP A 53 -15.86 -0.17 1.28
CA ASP A 53 -15.04 -1.15 2.00
C ASP A 53 -13.95 -1.77 1.12
N VAL A 54 -13.91 -1.45 -0.17
CA VAL A 54 -12.87 -1.89 -1.09
C VAL A 54 -11.85 -0.78 -1.30
N VAL A 55 -10.60 -1.07 -0.96
CA VAL A 55 -9.50 -0.10 -1.00
C VAL A 55 -8.39 -0.64 -1.90
N HIS A 56 -7.84 0.25 -2.71
CA HIS A 56 -6.74 -0.05 -3.61
C HIS A 56 -5.49 0.70 -3.17
N VAL A 57 -4.37 0.00 -3.12
CA VAL A 57 -3.09 0.62 -2.83
C VAL A 57 -2.20 0.45 -4.05
N THR A 58 -1.68 1.56 -4.54
CA THR A 58 -0.70 1.58 -5.62
C THR A 58 0.65 1.93 -5.02
N GLU A 59 1.63 1.08 -5.21
CA GLU A 59 2.99 1.33 -4.74
C GLU A 59 3.99 1.25 -5.89
N GLY A 60 5.01 2.09 -5.81
CA GLY A 60 6.15 2.07 -6.71
C GLY A 60 7.42 2.19 -5.89
N TRP A 61 8.39 1.33 -6.17
CA TRP A 61 9.62 1.20 -5.39
C TRP A 61 10.83 1.23 -6.31
N THR A 62 11.97 1.64 -5.76
CA THR A 62 13.24 1.65 -6.49
C THR A 62 13.62 0.25 -7.00
N SER A 63 13.22 -0.79 -6.28
CA SER A 63 13.35 -2.18 -6.71
C SER A 63 12.45 -3.08 -5.87
N GLU A 64 12.20 -4.29 -6.34
CA GLU A 64 11.49 -5.30 -5.58
C GLU A 64 12.27 -5.68 -4.31
N GLU A 65 13.59 -5.74 -4.40
CA GLU A 65 14.47 -6.03 -3.25
C GLU A 65 14.32 -4.96 -2.17
N ASP A 66 14.30 -3.69 -2.54
CA ASP A 66 14.13 -2.59 -1.60
C ASP A 66 12.77 -2.66 -0.92
N HIS A 67 11.72 -2.97 -1.67
CA HIS A 67 10.38 -3.16 -1.12
C HIS A 67 10.38 -4.26 -0.06
N HIS A 68 10.94 -5.43 -0.39
CA HIS A 68 10.94 -6.57 0.52
C HIS A 68 11.76 -6.28 1.78
N ARG A 69 12.90 -5.61 1.62
CA ARG A 69 13.77 -5.24 2.74
C ARG A 69 13.07 -4.29 3.72
N ILE A 70 12.40 -3.26 3.20
CA ILE A 70 11.70 -2.28 4.03
C ILE A 70 10.48 -2.94 4.71
N PHE A 71 9.75 -3.78 4.00
CA PHE A 71 8.58 -4.47 4.56
C PHE A 71 8.94 -5.58 5.56
N ALA A 72 10.19 -6.02 5.61
CA ALA A 72 10.66 -6.94 6.65
C ALA A 72 10.88 -6.24 7.99
N GLY A 73 10.88 -4.89 8.02
CA GLY A 73 11.11 -4.11 9.22
C GLY A 73 9.92 -4.12 10.19
N GLU A 74 10.18 -3.79 11.45
CA GLU A 74 9.17 -3.81 12.51
C GLU A 74 8.00 -2.86 12.24
N ALA A 75 8.30 -1.64 11.76
CA ALA A 75 7.26 -0.64 11.49
C ALA A 75 6.25 -1.15 10.45
N ALA A 76 6.75 -1.73 9.36
CA ALA A 76 5.90 -2.27 8.31
C ALA A 76 5.10 -3.49 8.81
N GLN A 77 5.74 -4.39 9.55
CA GLN A 77 5.10 -5.60 10.05
C GLN A 77 4.01 -5.28 11.06
N ALA A 78 4.17 -4.23 11.86
CA ALA A 78 3.14 -3.76 12.78
C ALA A 78 1.89 -3.29 12.03
N ILE A 79 2.08 -2.54 10.94
CA ILE A 79 0.95 -2.09 10.10
C ILE A 79 0.28 -3.28 9.43
N VAL A 80 1.04 -4.19 8.84
CA VAL A 80 0.51 -5.39 8.19
C VAL A 80 -0.35 -6.22 9.15
N ALA A 81 0.10 -6.41 10.38
CA ALA A 81 -0.64 -7.16 11.39
C ALA A 81 -1.99 -6.48 11.71
N ARG A 82 -2.00 -5.16 11.84
CA ARG A 82 -3.22 -4.39 12.12
C ARG A 82 -4.18 -4.41 10.93
N ILE A 83 -3.65 -4.31 9.71
CA ILE A 83 -4.46 -4.43 8.48
C ILE A 83 -5.19 -5.77 8.47
N GLY A 84 -4.49 -6.87 8.79
CA GLY A 84 -5.08 -8.20 8.81
C GLY A 84 -6.32 -8.30 9.68
N GLY A 85 -6.38 -7.55 10.79
CA GLY A 85 -7.53 -7.52 11.69
C GLY A 85 -8.77 -6.83 11.09
N LEU A 86 -8.61 -6.04 10.04
CA LEU A 86 -9.69 -5.30 9.40
C LEU A 86 -10.19 -5.94 8.10
N LEU A 87 -9.50 -6.96 7.59
CA LEU A 87 -9.83 -7.54 6.28
C LEU A 87 -10.92 -8.61 6.37
N ALA A 88 -11.78 -8.63 5.35
CA ALA A 88 -12.81 -9.65 5.19
C ALA A 88 -12.29 -10.94 4.56
N GLY A 89 -11.10 -10.89 3.94
CA GLY A 89 -10.48 -12.03 3.27
C GLY A 89 -9.08 -11.69 2.82
N GLU A 90 -8.55 -12.51 1.91
CA GLU A 90 -7.20 -12.30 1.38
C GLU A 90 -7.16 -11.09 0.44
N SER A 91 -6.07 -10.34 0.52
CA SER A 91 -5.81 -9.24 -0.42
C SER A 91 -5.34 -9.81 -1.76
N GLU A 92 -5.67 -9.10 -2.83
CA GLU A 92 -5.22 -9.42 -4.18
C GLU A 92 -4.06 -8.50 -4.55
N TYR A 93 -3.03 -9.06 -5.17
CA TYR A 93 -1.85 -8.32 -5.60
C TYR A 93 -1.57 -8.56 -7.06
N THR A 94 -1.22 -7.50 -7.78
CA THR A 94 -0.78 -7.59 -9.17
C THR A 94 0.50 -6.78 -9.33
N ASP A 95 1.55 -7.44 -9.78
CA ASP A 95 2.85 -6.81 -10.01
C ASP A 95 2.93 -6.22 -11.40
N TYR A 96 3.62 -5.09 -11.52
CA TYR A 96 3.81 -4.36 -12.77
C TYR A 96 5.25 -3.93 -12.93
N VAL A 97 5.69 -3.83 -14.16
CA VAL A 97 6.95 -3.19 -14.51
C VAL A 97 6.63 -1.77 -15.00
N PRO A 98 7.02 -0.73 -14.27
CA PRO A 98 6.74 0.63 -14.72
C PRO A 98 7.52 0.96 -15.99
N VAL A 99 6.86 1.62 -16.92
CA VAL A 99 7.50 2.04 -18.16
C VAL A 99 7.72 3.55 -18.14
N ARG A 100 6.65 4.30 -18.07
CA ARG A 100 6.70 5.77 -18.05
C ARG A 100 5.33 6.29 -17.63
N GLY A 101 5.32 7.46 -17.06
CA GLY A 101 4.05 8.07 -16.68
C GLY A 101 4.22 9.41 -16.00
N LYS A 102 3.10 9.89 -15.52
CA LYS A 102 3.00 11.13 -14.79
C LYS A 102 2.04 10.90 -13.63
N ALA A 103 2.32 11.49 -12.48
CA ALA A 103 1.47 11.39 -11.31
C ALA A 103 1.52 12.69 -10.51
N ASP A 104 0.35 13.08 -10.01
CA ASP A 104 0.20 14.28 -9.19
C ASP A 104 -1.03 14.05 -8.28
N PHE A 105 -0.80 13.93 -7.00
CA PHE A 105 -1.86 13.62 -6.03
C PHE A 105 -1.93 14.68 -4.94
#